data_1e95fc6004edc95d175463b975c14385
#
_entry.id   1e95fc6004edc95d175463b975c14385
#
_cell.length_a   1.000
_cell.length_b   1.000
_cell.length_c   1.000
_cell.angle_alpha   90.00
_cell.angle_beta   90.00
_cell.angle_gamma   90.00
#
_symmetry.space_group_name_H-M   'P 1'
#
loop_
_entity.id
_entity.type
_entity.pdbx_description
1 polymer ?
#
loop_
_entity_poly.entity_id
_entity_poly.type
_entity_poly.pdbx_seq_one_letter_code
_entity_poly.pdbx_strand_id
1 'polypeptide(L)'
;IGYVPYFGLVTDEGRKATWKVYVKTTSKPEAQILGSAIGMKVMEEVPYVYGLDQWIGNELNDETVSYLKDFGAATASNGAVGLYHIDGLTPEAKESGEALITEDAKTYIIDDEELERVYKSYPVMWKNPDAKPNLCFIGCPHLSYRQLCNWTEILEKSLNETGRNKVVLTTIMTTSPQVKKKFMATPYYQKLTGMGVKVASICPLMFTNNPMTKKRVILTNSNKLRTYSTARYFKDEKIAAIITGKEGI
;
A
#
# COMPACT_ATOMS: atom_id res chain seq x y z
N ILE A 1 -2.50 27.08 -15.88
CA ILE A 1 -2.85 25.66 -16.04
C ILE A 1 -1.53 24.91 -16.13
N GLY A 2 -1.24 24.11 -15.11
CA GLY A 2 -0.05 23.25 -15.15
C GLY A 2 -0.16 22.26 -16.30
N TYR A 3 0.91 22.09 -17.03
CA TYR A 3 1.07 20.95 -17.93
C TYR A 3 0.78 19.69 -17.12
N VAL A 4 -0.15 18.86 -17.59
CA VAL A 4 -0.39 17.56 -16.97
C VAL A 4 0.68 16.60 -17.48
N PRO A 5 1.66 16.18 -16.67
CA PRO A 5 2.77 15.31 -17.12
C PRO A 5 2.30 14.00 -17.72
N TYR A 6 1.07 13.59 -17.40
CA TYR A 6 0.44 12.36 -17.92
C TYR A 6 0.20 12.34 -19.42
N PHE A 7 0.13 13.48 -20.09
CA PHE A 7 -0.11 13.47 -21.53
C PHE A 7 1.04 12.77 -22.29
N GLY A 8 2.27 12.92 -21.82
CA GLY A 8 3.41 12.19 -22.38
C GLY A 8 3.31 10.67 -22.22
N LEU A 9 2.79 10.18 -21.11
CA LEU A 9 2.70 8.75 -20.81
C LEU A 9 1.66 7.98 -21.65
N VAL A 10 0.77 8.68 -22.35
CA VAL A 10 -0.21 8.05 -23.27
C VAL A 10 0.27 8.04 -24.72
N THR A 11 1.43 8.62 -25.02
CA THR A 11 2.06 8.54 -26.34
C THR A 11 2.83 7.22 -26.49
N ASP A 12 3.11 6.81 -27.73
CA ASP A 12 3.84 5.57 -27.99
C ASP A 12 5.27 5.60 -27.43
N GLU A 13 5.91 6.75 -27.46
CA GLU A 13 7.25 6.95 -26.87
C GLU A 13 7.18 7.06 -25.35
N GLY A 14 6.26 7.86 -24.83
CA GLY A 14 6.18 8.17 -23.39
C GLY A 14 5.73 7.01 -22.52
N ARG A 15 5.06 5.99 -23.11
CA ARG A 15 4.68 4.78 -22.39
C ARG A 15 5.75 3.69 -22.41
N LYS A 16 6.87 3.89 -23.09
CA LYS A 16 7.95 2.90 -23.12
C LYS A 16 8.64 2.80 -21.78
N ALA A 17 8.93 1.56 -21.38
CA ALA A 17 9.63 1.25 -20.16
C ALA A 17 11.13 1.42 -20.32
N THR A 18 11.75 2.21 -19.46
CA THR A 18 13.20 2.41 -19.38
C THR A 18 13.84 1.56 -18.28
N TRP A 19 13.03 0.77 -17.56
CA TRP A 19 13.50 -0.16 -16.55
C TRP A 19 12.87 -1.55 -16.71
N LYS A 20 13.69 -2.60 -16.64
CA LYS A 20 13.30 -4.00 -16.45
C LYS A 20 13.41 -4.32 -14.97
N VAL A 21 12.29 -4.58 -14.32
CA VAL A 21 12.25 -4.92 -12.89
C VAL A 21 11.87 -6.38 -12.71
N TYR A 22 12.74 -7.16 -12.07
CA TYR A 22 12.52 -8.58 -11.84
C TYR A 22 12.19 -8.82 -10.37
N VAL A 23 10.98 -9.29 -10.08
CA VAL A 23 10.55 -9.68 -8.73
C VAL A 23 10.91 -11.15 -8.52
N LYS A 24 11.88 -11.41 -7.63
CA LYS A 24 12.44 -12.74 -7.31
C LYS A 24 12.31 -13.07 -5.83
N THR A 25 11.13 -12.83 -5.26
CA THR A 25 10.86 -13.08 -3.84
C THR A 25 10.43 -14.53 -3.60
N THR A 26 10.65 -15.03 -2.40
CA THR A 26 10.25 -16.39 -1.97
C THR A 26 8.81 -16.46 -1.46
N SER A 27 8.20 -15.31 -1.21
CA SER A 27 6.80 -15.16 -0.81
C SER A 27 6.16 -13.95 -1.49
N LYS A 28 4.82 -13.88 -1.45
CA LYS A 28 4.08 -12.73 -2.00
C LYS A 28 4.53 -11.44 -1.32
N PRO A 29 5.14 -10.50 -2.07
CA PRO A 29 5.60 -9.25 -1.47
C PRO A 29 4.42 -8.35 -1.10
N GLU A 30 4.55 -7.59 -0.01
CA GLU A 30 3.58 -6.54 0.29
C GLU A 30 3.61 -5.45 -0.78
N ALA A 31 2.45 -5.14 -1.36
CA ALA A 31 2.31 -4.16 -2.43
C ALA A 31 2.94 -2.79 -2.11
N GLN A 32 2.81 -2.35 -0.87
CA GLN A 32 3.34 -1.07 -0.39
C GLN A 32 4.89 -1.06 -0.32
N ILE A 33 5.52 -2.17 0.06
CA ILE A 33 6.99 -2.27 0.14
C ILE A 33 7.57 -2.44 -1.25
N LEU A 34 7.00 -3.34 -2.07
CA LEU A 34 7.42 -3.54 -3.45
C LEU A 34 7.30 -2.24 -4.27
N GLY A 35 6.15 -1.56 -4.16
CA GLY A 35 5.95 -0.27 -4.82
C GLY A 35 6.93 0.80 -4.35
N SER A 36 7.27 0.83 -3.04
CA SER A 36 8.28 1.74 -2.51
C SER A 36 9.68 1.44 -3.06
N ALA A 37 10.07 0.15 -3.13
CA ALA A 37 11.35 -0.27 -3.71
C ALA A 37 11.50 0.21 -5.16
N ILE A 38 10.47 -0.02 -5.97
CA ILE A 38 10.45 0.42 -7.36
C ILE A 38 10.47 1.95 -7.45
N GLY A 39 9.58 2.63 -6.72
CA GLY A 39 9.51 4.09 -6.77
C GLY A 39 10.83 4.75 -6.39
N MET A 40 11.48 4.32 -5.32
CA MET A 40 12.76 4.86 -4.87
C MET A 40 13.91 4.63 -5.87
N LYS A 41 13.84 3.58 -6.69
CA LYS A 41 14.87 3.23 -7.66
C LYS A 41 14.63 3.83 -9.04
N VAL A 42 13.39 3.74 -9.51
CA VAL A 42 12.99 4.10 -10.87
C VAL A 42 12.68 5.59 -11.00
N MET A 43 12.26 6.22 -9.89
CA MET A 43 11.84 7.62 -9.82
C MET A 43 10.65 7.90 -10.77
N GLU A 44 10.74 8.90 -11.65
CA GLU A 44 9.68 9.29 -12.59
C GLU A 44 9.63 8.46 -13.88
N GLU A 45 10.56 7.51 -14.05
CA GLU A 45 10.63 6.68 -15.25
C GLU A 45 9.56 5.56 -15.22
N VAL A 46 9.40 4.85 -16.34
CA VAL A 46 8.40 3.79 -16.49
C VAL A 46 9.06 2.42 -16.28
N PRO A 47 8.65 1.62 -15.29
CA PRO A 47 9.12 0.25 -15.11
C PRO A 47 8.24 -0.76 -15.86
N TYR A 48 8.88 -1.80 -16.43
CA TYR A 48 8.27 -3.06 -16.85
C TYR A 48 8.63 -4.15 -15.85
N VAL A 49 7.62 -4.72 -15.17
CA VAL A 49 7.80 -5.59 -14.01
C VAL A 49 7.49 -7.03 -14.37
N TYR A 50 8.46 -7.92 -14.17
CA TYR A 50 8.38 -9.36 -14.37
C TYR A 50 8.24 -10.12 -13.06
N GLY A 51 7.62 -11.30 -13.09
CA GLY A 51 7.56 -12.25 -11.99
C GLY A 51 6.59 -11.91 -10.88
N LEU A 52 5.74 -10.89 -11.08
CA LEU A 52 4.69 -10.57 -10.13
C LEU A 52 3.44 -11.43 -10.34
N ASP A 53 3.23 -11.92 -11.55
CA ASP A 53 2.15 -12.80 -11.97
C ASP A 53 2.07 -14.10 -11.15
N GLN A 54 3.21 -14.67 -10.73
CA GLN A 54 3.27 -15.84 -9.85
C GLN A 54 2.55 -15.64 -8.51
N TRP A 55 2.41 -14.39 -8.04
CA TRP A 55 1.83 -14.05 -6.75
C TRP A 55 0.40 -13.51 -6.84
N ILE A 56 0.09 -12.78 -7.90
CA ILE A 56 -1.20 -12.10 -8.06
C ILE A 56 -2.01 -12.59 -9.26
N GLY A 57 -1.44 -13.53 -10.04
CA GLY A 57 -2.05 -14.03 -11.27
C GLY A 57 -1.97 -13.05 -12.42
N ASN A 58 -2.61 -13.40 -13.53
CA ASN A 58 -2.61 -12.66 -14.79
C ASN A 58 -3.97 -12.06 -15.18
N GLU A 59 -4.89 -12.01 -14.22
CA GLU A 59 -6.24 -11.45 -14.42
C GLU A 59 -6.50 -10.26 -13.48
N LEU A 60 -7.15 -9.23 -14.00
CA LEU A 60 -7.58 -8.05 -13.24
C LEU A 60 -8.89 -8.34 -12.51
N ASN A 61 -8.81 -9.08 -11.42
CA ASN A 61 -9.91 -9.30 -10.48
C ASN A 61 -9.83 -8.31 -9.29
N ASP A 62 -10.82 -8.33 -8.40
CA ASP A 62 -10.91 -7.42 -7.25
C ASP A 62 -9.67 -7.48 -6.33
N GLU A 63 -9.04 -8.65 -6.18
CA GLU A 63 -7.86 -8.83 -5.35
C GLU A 63 -6.63 -8.21 -6.04
N THR A 64 -6.41 -8.55 -7.32
CA THR A 64 -5.32 -8.02 -8.13
C THR A 64 -5.39 -6.51 -8.25
N VAL A 65 -6.59 -5.97 -8.56
CA VAL A 65 -6.81 -4.52 -8.65
C VAL A 65 -6.55 -3.84 -7.29
N SER A 66 -6.93 -4.47 -6.18
CA SER A 66 -6.63 -3.94 -4.85
C SER A 66 -5.12 -3.91 -4.55
N TYR A 67 -4.40 -4.95 -4.95
CA TYR A 67 -2.95 -5.02 -4.84
C TYR A 67 -2.28 -3.93 -5.68
N LEU A 68 -2.64 -3.83 -6.96
CA LEU A 68 -2.08 -2.83 -7.88
C LEU A 68 -2.38 -1.39 -7.47
N LYS A 69 -3.53 -1.14 -6.86
CA LYS A 69 -3.88 0.17 -6.29
C LYS A 69 -2.89 0.56 -5.17
N ASP A 70 -2.57 -0.36 -4.28
CA ASP A 70 -1.63 -0.12 -3.18
C ASP A 70 -0.19 -0.01 -3.69
N PHE A 71 0.18 -0.86 -4.63
CA PHE A 71 1.45 -0.83 -5.34
C PHE A 71 1.66 0.52 -6.06
N GLY A 72 0.70 0.94 -6.90
CA GLY A 72 0.79 2.19 -7.65
C GLY A 72 0.83 3.44 -6.75
N ALA A 73 0.08 3.44 -5.62
CA ALA A 73 0.17 4.52 -4.66
C ALA A 73 1.55 4.62 -3.99
N ALA A 74 2.22 3.49 -3.77
CA ALA A 74 3.56 3.44 -3.19
C ALA A 74 4.63 3.85 -4.22
N THR A 75 4.56 3.37 -5.48
CA THR A 75 5.49 3.78 -6.54
C THR A 75 5.42 5.28 -6.78
N ALA A 76 4.21 5.83 -6.90
CA ALA A 76 4.00 7.25 -7.12
C ALA A 76 4.47 8.12 -5.94
N SER A 77 4.24 7.69 -4.69
CA SER A 77 4.60 8.49 -3.51
C SER A 77 6.09 8.45 -3.17
N ASN A 78 6.83 7.44 -3.62
CA ASN A 78 8.26 7.29 -3.33
C ASN A 78 9.17 7.64 -4.50
N GLY A 79 8.64 7.80 -5.72
CA GLY A 79 9.45 8.07 -6.91
C GLY A 79 8.73 8.83 -8.01
N ALA A 80 7.48 9.24 -7.82
CA ALA A 80 6.68 9.90 -8.87
C ALA A 80 6.39 9.03 -10.11
N VAL A 81 6.47 7.70 -10.01
CA VAL A 81 6.11 6.77 -11.09
C VAL A 81 4.65 7.00 -11.48
N GLY A 82 4.41 7.47 -12.70
CA GLY A 82 3.07 7.79 -13.21
C GLY A 82 2.44 6.68 -14.04
N LEU A 83 3.27 5.76 -14.57
CA LEU A 83 2.86 4.60 -15.34
C LEU A 83 3.79 3.43 -15.03
N TYR A 84 3.26 2.22 -15.01
CA TYR A 84 4.02 0.99 -14.91
C TYR A 84 3.36 -0.13 -15.73
N HIS A 85 4.16 -1.04 -16.24
CA HIS A 85 3.69 -2.24 -16.90
C HIS A 85 4.00 -3.47 -16.05
N ILE A 86 3.03 -4.37 -15.92
CA ILE A 86 3.21 -5.68 -15.29
C ILE A 86 3.07 -6.73 -16.37
N ASP A 87 4.12 -7.52 -16.56
CA ASP A 87 4.16 -8.57 -17.57
C ASP A 87 2.95 -9.50 -17.49
N GLY A 88 2.33 -9.77 -18.62
CA GLY A 88 1.15 -10.63 -18.72
C GLY A 88 -0.11 -10.14 -18.00
N LEU A 89 -0.13 -8.94 -17.37
CA LEU A 89 -1.23 -8.48 -16.55
C LEU A 89 -1.84 -7.12 -16.97
N THR A 90 -1.02 -6.07 -17.09
CA THR A 90 -1.54 -4.75 -17.50
C THR A 90 -1.92 -4.75 -18.98
N PRO A 91 -2.94 -3.95 -19.38
CA PRO A 91 -3.44 -3.98 -20.76
C PRO A 91 -2.36 -3.78 -21.80
N GLU A 92 -1.52 -2.78 -21.64
CA GLU A 92 -0.43 -2.45 -22.55
C GLU A 92 0.62 -3.58 -22.62
N ALA A 93 0.94 -4.20 -21.47
CA ALA A 93 1.88 -5.32 -21.44
C ALA A 93 1.30 -6.57 -22.13
N LYS A 94 -0.01 -6.81 -22.03
CA LYS A 94 -0.69 -7.89 -22.76
C LYS A 94 -0.71 -7.65 -24.27
N GLU A 95 -0.91 -6.42 -24.68
CA GLU A 95 -1.02 -6.04 -26.10
C GLU A 95 0.34 -6.02 -26.78
N SER A 96 1.33 -5.39 -26.18
CA SER A 96 2.62 -5.06 -26.81
C SER A 96 3.82 -5.80 -26.22
N GLY A 97 3.70 -6.39 -25.03
CA GLY A 97 4.75 -7.16 -24.37
C GLY A 97 6.08 -6.39 -24.28
N GLU A 98 7.16 -7.07 -24.59
CA GLU A 98 8.52 -6.49 -24.55
C GLU A 98 8.78 -5.39 -25.57
N ALA A 99 7.91 -5.19 -26.56
CA ALA A 99 8.01 -4.05 -27.48
C ALA A 99 7.83 -2.69 -26.77
N LEU A 100 7.27 -2.71 -25.55
CA LEU A 100 7.20 -1.53 -24.67
C LEU A 100 8.56 -1.15 -24.06
N ILE A 101 9.58 -2.01 -24.13
CA ILE A 101 10.85 -1.80 -23.42
C ILE A 101 11.85 -1.15 -24.37
N THR A 102 12.54 -0.10 -23.92
CA THR A 102 13.60 0.51 -24.68
C THR A 102 14.84 -0.39 -24.74
N GLU A 103 15.65 -0.27 -25.81
CA GLU A 103 16.86 -1.09 -26.00
C GLU A 103 17.89 -0.89 -24.88
N ASP A 104 17.97 0.33 -24.34
CA ASP A 104 18.87 0.75 -23.26
C ASP A 104 18.26 0.62 -21.86
N ALA A 105 17.15 -0.09 -21.71
CA ALA A 105 16.46 -0.23 -20.43
C ALA A 105 17.36 -0.80 -19.34
N LYS A 106 17.41 -0.08 -18.21
CA LYS A 106 18.16 -0.46 -17.02
C LYS A 106 17.51 -1.68 -16.34
N THR A 107 18.29 -2.42 -15.55
CA THR A 107 17.79 -3.60 -14.83
C THR A 107 17.79 -3.37 -13.33
N TYR A 108 16.70 -3.79 -12.66
CA TYR A 108 16.60 -3.82 -11.22
C TYR A 108 16.04 -5.16 -10.76
N ILE A 109 16.74 -5.84 -9.85
CA ILE A 109 16.33 -7.11 -9.26
C ILE A 109 15.85 -6.82 -7.85
N ILE A 110 14.67 -7.36 -7.51
CA ILE A 110 14.06 -7.24 -6.18
C ILE A 110 13.83 -8.65 -5.64
N ASP A 111 14.62 -9.01 -4.66
CA ASP A 111 14.48 -10.22 -3.85
C ASP A 111 14.03 -9.88 -2.41
N ASP A 112 13.97 -10.88 -1.55
CA ASP A 112 13.57 -10.70 -0.15
C ASP A 112 14.54 -9.80 0.63
N GLU A 113 15.85 -9.87 0.32
CA GLU A 113 16.87 -9.05 0.96
C GLU A 113 16.72 -7.58 0.57
N GLU A 114 16.47 -7.30 -0.69
CA GLU A 114 16.24 -5.94 -1.17
C GLU A 114 14.96 -5.35 -0.58
N LEU A 115 13.87 -6.12 -0.48
CA LEU A 115 12.65 -5.65 0.19
C LEU A 115 12.87 -5.35 1.67
N GLU A 116 13.64 -6.17 2.37
CA GLU A 116 13.96 -5.96 3.77
C GLU A 116 14.89 -4.74 3.95
N ARG A 117 15.85 -4.54 3.04
CA ARG A 117 16.72 -3.35 3.00
C ARG A 117 15.89 -2.08 2.84
N VAL A 118 14.93 -2.09 1.90
CA VAL A 118 14.03 -0.94 1.67
C VAL A 118 13.17 -0.69 2.91
N TYR A 119 12.58 -1.72 3.50
CA TYR A 119 11.77 -1.59 4.70
C TYR A 119 12.58 -1.00 5.87
N LYS A 120 13.80 -1.46 6.10
CA LYS A 120 14.69 -0.95 7.15
C LYS A 120 15.18 0.48 6.90
N SER A 121 15.17 0.94 5.66
CA SER A 121 15.57 2.30 5.31
C SER A 121 14.53 3.37 5.67
N TYR A 122 13.32 2.98 6.05
CA TYR A 122 12.26 3.94 6.36
C TYR A 122 12.59 4.76 7.60
N PRO A 123 12.58 6.09 7.53
CA PRO A 123 12.90 6.94 8.67
C PRO A 123 11.80 6.87 9.73
N VAL A 124 12.22 6.90 10.99
CA VAL A 124 11.32 7.09 12.13
C VAL A 124 11.23 8.57 12.44
N MET A 125 10.09 9.19 12.06
CA MET A 125 9.86 10.63 12.21
C MET A 125 9.23 11.02 13.55
N TRP A 126 9.04 10.07 14.47
CA TRP A 126 8.56 10.36 15.82
C TRP A 126 9.63 11.09 16.63
N LYS A 127 9.22 12.12 17.39
CA LYS A 127 10.14 12.86 18.26
C LYS A 127 10.87 11.96 19.28
N ASN A 128 10.13 10.96 19.79
CA ASN A 128 10.69 9.86 20.57
C ASN A 128 10.42 8.57 19.78
N PRO A 129 11.46 7.91 19.25
CA PRO A 129 11.32 6.65 18.50
C PRO A 129 10.61 5.52 19.27
N ASP A 130 10.73 5.54 20.61
CA ASP A 130 10.13 4.54 21.51
C ASP A 130 8.77 4.96 22.06
N ALA A 131 8.19 6.04 21.52
CA ALA A 131 6.88 6.51 21.95
C ALA A 131 5.80 5.45 21.69
N LYS A 132 4.89 5.28 22.64
CA LYS A 132 3.73 4.40 22.44
C LYS A 132 2.75 5.05 21.45
N PRO A 133 2.34 4.34 20.38
CA PRO A 133 1.35 4.87 19.45
C PRO A 133 0.00 5.04 20.13
N ASN A 134 -0.70 6.04 19.66
CA ASN A 134 -2.06 6.36 20.15
C ASN A 134 -3.12 6.36 19.04
N LEU A 135 -2.70 6.03 17.81
CA LEU A 135 -3.57 5.92 16.65
C LEU A 135 -2.98 4.95 15.63
N CYS A 136 -3.81 4.06 15.11
CA CYS A 136 -3.51 3.28 13.91
C CYS A 136 -4.38 3.79 12.75
N PHE A 137 -3.75 4.06 11.61
CA PHE A 137 -4.44 4.51 10.41
C PHE A 137 -4.15 3.56 9.25
N ILE A 138 -5.20 2.87 8.75
CA ILE A 138 -5.14 1.92 7.63
C ILE A 138 -6.01 2.45 6.49
N GLY A 139 -5.51 2.37 5.24
CA GLY A 139 -6.30 2.76 4.07
C GLY A 139 -5.84 4.07 3.42
N CYS A 140 -4.55 4.21 3.18
CA CYS A 140 -4.00 5.21 2.27
C CYS A 140 -3.07 4.51 1.25
N PRO A 141 -3.61 4.19 0.04
CA PRO A 141 -4.91 4.58 -0.53
C PRO A 141 -6.13 3.94 0.16
N HIS A 142 -7.30 4.49 -0.09
CA HIS A 142 -8.56 4.00 0.46
C HIS A 142 -8.75 2.49 0.22
N LEU A 143 -9.14 1.77 1.26
CA LEU A 143 -9.39 0.33 1.19
C LEU A 143 -10.53 0.01 0.21
N SER A 144 -10.35 -1.05 -0.57
CA SER A 144 -11.43 -1.67 -1.33
C SER A 144 -12.40 -2.41 -0.40
N TYR A 145 -13.55 -2.80 -0.95
CA TYR A 145 -14.52 -3.62 -0.21
C TYR A 145 -13.87 -4.94 0.26
N ARG A 146 -13.13 -5.60 -0.63
CA ARG A 146 -12.43 -6.86 -0.32
C ARG A 146 -11.40 -6.68 0.79
N GLN A 147 -10.62 -5.60 0.73
CA GLN A 147 -9.65 -5.29 1.79
C GLN A 147 -10.29 -5.04 3.15
N LEU A 148 -11.45 -4.38 3.21
CA LEU A 148 -12.20 -4.22 4.47
C LEU A 148 -12.66 -5.57 5.03
N CYS A 149 -13.14 -6.48 4.18
CA CYS A 149 -13.50 -7.84 4.60
C CYS A 149 -12.28 -8.60 5.14
N ASN A 150 -11.18 -8.60 4.40
CA ASN A 150 -9.94 -9.28 4.80
C ASN A 150 -9.41 -8.74 6.15
N TRP A 151 -9.38 -7.42 6.33
CA TRP A 151 -8.98 -6.83 7.61
C TRP A 151 -9.91 -7.22 8.76
N THR A 152 -11.21 -7.36 8.49
CA THR A 152 -12.17 -7.81 9.51
C THR A 152 -11.84 -9.23 9.97
N GLU A 153 -11.54 -10.14 9.03
CA GLU A 153 -11.17 -11.52 9.32
C GLU A 153 -9.83 -11.62 10.07
N ILE A 154 -8.82 -10.88 9.62
CA ILE A 154 -7.50 -10.82 10.25
C ILE A 154 -7.63 -10.37 11.72
N LEU A 155 -8.39 -9.30 11.97
CA LEU A 155 -8.56 -8.77 13.32
C LEU A 155 -9.39 -9.70 14.19
N GLU A 156 -10.47 -10.30 13.69
CA GLU A 156 -11.28 -11.27 14.41
C GLU A 156 -10.40 -12.46 14.87
N LYS A 157 -9.61 -13.01 13.96
CA LYS A 157 -8.67 -14.10 14.27
C LYS A 157 -7.66 -13.68 15.33
N SER A 158 -6.99 -12.56 15.14
CA SER A 158 -5.94 -12.09 16.06
C SER A 158 -6.49 -11.73 17.46
N LEU A 159 -7.70 -11.17 17.55
CA LEU A 159 -8.36 -10.89 18.82
C LEU A 159 -8.74 -12.18 19.55
N ASN A 160 -9.25 -13.21 18.84
CA ASN A 160 -9.55 -14.50 19.41
C ASN A 160 -8.31 -15.18 20.02
N GLU A 161 -7.16 -15.08 19.32
CA GLU A 161 -5.87 -15.60 19.82
C GLU A 161 -5.40 -14.91 21.12
N THR A 162 -5.78 -13.65 21.32
CA THR A 162 -5.42 -12.88 22.54
C THR A 162 -6.49 -12.93 23.63
N GLY A 163 -7.62 -13.61 23.40
CA GLY A 163 -8.76 -13.61 24.31
C GLY A 163 -9.44 -12.24 24.45
N ARG A 164 -9.23 -11.32 23.49
CA ARG A 164 -9.81 -9.98 23.47
C ARG A 164 -10.96 -9.90 22.47
N ASN A 165 -11.86 -8.95 22.71
CA ASN A 165 -12.95 -8.66 21.80
C ASN A 165 -12.87 -7.27 21.14
N LYS A 166 -11.88 -6.46 21.55
CA LYS A 166 -11.66 -5.12 20.99
C LYS A 166 -10.17 -4.81 20.81
N VAL A 167 -9.89 -4.01 19.80
CA VAL A 167 -8.54 -3.46 19.59
C VAL A 167 -8.13 -2.58 20.77
N VAL A 168 -6.83 -2.64 21.12
CA VAL A 168 -6.26 -1.91 22.26
C VAL A 168 -5.80 -0.50 21.89
N LEU A 169 -5.83 -0.18 20.61
CA LEU A 169 -5.38 1.09 20.06
C LEU A 169 -6.50 1.69 19.20
N THR A 170 -6.73 3.00 19.31
CA THR A 170 -7.67 3.69 18.41
C THR A 170 -7.26 3.40 16.96
N THR A 171 -8.14 2.71 16.23
CA THR A 171 -7.90 2.27 14.85
C THR A 171 -8.94 2.87 13.92
N ILE A 172 -8.47 3.52 12.86
CA ILE A 172 -9.31 4.09 11.80
C ILE A 172 -8.95 3.41 10.48
N MET A 173 -9.94 2.86 9.82
CA MET A 173 -9.84 2.35 8.46
C MET A 173 -10.57 3.29 7.51
N THR A 174 -9.92 3.64 6.40
CA THR A 174 -10.51 4.57 5.42
C THR A 174 -10.80 3.93 4.09
N THR A 175 -11.94 4.31 3.54
CA THR A 175 -12.45 3.83 2.25
C THR A 175 -13.29 4.91 1.57
N SER A 176 -13.61 4.72 0.29
CA SER A 176 -14.47 5.67 -0.43
C SER A 176 -15.90 5.68 0.14
N PRO A 177 -16.64 6.79 -0.01
CA PRO A 177 -18.04 6.86 0.44
C PRO A 177 -18.91 5.74 -0.15
N GLN A 178 -18.69 5.39 -1.41
CA GLN A 178 -19.44 4.34 -2.12
C GLN A 178 -19.15 2.95 -1.51
N VAL A 179 -17.87 2.63 -1.31
CA VAL A 179 -17.47 1.37 -0.69
C VAL A 179 -17.94 1.30 0.75
N LYS A 180 -17.84 2.42 1.51
CA LYS A 180 -18.36 2.49 2.89
C LYS A 180 -19.84 2.18 2.93
N LYS A 181 -20.64 2.79 2.07
CA LYS A 181 -22.10 2.54 2.00
C LYS A 181 -22.41 1.06 1.74
N LYS A 182 -21.70 0.44 0.78
CA LYS A 182 -21.82 -1.00 0.48
C LYS A 182 -21.44 -1.86 1.68
N PHE A 183 -20.31 -1.54 2.34
CA PHE A 183 -19.78 -2.29 3.47
C PHE A 183 -20.70 -2.21 4.70
N MET A 184 -21.28 -1.03 4.98
CA MET A 184 -22.21 -0.82 6.10
C MET A 184 -23.46 -1.71 6.04
N ALA A 185 -23.85 -2.18 4.86
CA ALA A 185 -24.99 -3.09 4.66
C ALA A 185 -24.64 -4.57 4.93
N THR A 186 -23.44 -4.88 5.40
CA THR A 186 -22.95 -6.26 5.58
C THR A 186 -22.69 -6.60 7.03
N PRO A 187 -22.73 -7.89 7.42
CA PRO A 187 -22.32 -8.35 8.74
C PRO A 187 -20.86 -7.98 9.09
N TYR A 188 -19.98 -7.86 8.10
CA TYR A 188 -18.58 -7.46 8.29
C TYR A 188 -18.44 -6.09 8.94
N TYR A 189 -19.30 -5.13 8.57
CA TYR A 189 -19.28 -3.80 9.20
C TYR A 189 -19.59 -3.87 10.69
N GLN A 190 -20.62 -4.64 11.07
CA GLN A 190 -21.00 -4.81 12.48
C GLN A 190 -19.88 -5.49 13.27
N LYS A 191 -19.26 -6.53 12.71
CA LYS A 191 -18.11 -7.20 13.30
C LYS A 191 -16.94 -6.23 13.49
N LEU A 192 -16.52 -5.53 12.43
CA LEU A 192 -15.37 -4.63 12.45
C LEU A 192 -15.58 -3.49 13.46
N THR A 193 -16.74 -2.87 13.47
CA THR A 193 -17.05 -1.79 14.41
C THR A 193 -17.25 -2.30 15.84
N GLY A 194 -17.78 -3.51 16.01
CA GLY A 194 -17.87 -4.22 17.30
C GLY A 194 -16.50 -4.47 17.93
N MET A 195 -15.47 -4.73 17.11
CA MET A 195 -14.07 -4.82 17.54
C MET A 195 -13.44 -3.45 17.88
N GLY A 196 -14.19 -2.35 17.79
CA GLY A 196 -13.71 -1.00 18.14
C GLY A 196 -13.03 -0.23 17.02
N VAL A 197 -13.03 -0.75 15.80
CA VAL A 197 -12.47 -0.07 14.63
C VAL A 197 -13.46 0.95 14.08
N LYS A 198 -12.96 2.14 13.71
CA LYS A 198 -13.76 3.20 13.08
C LYS A 198 -13.56 3.16 11.55
N VAL A 199 -14.67 3.14 10.80
CA VAL A 199 -14.65 3.22 9.33
C VAL A 199 -15.02 4.63 8.88
N ALA A 200 -14.13 5.31 8.16
CA ALA A 200 -14.28 6.69 7.73
C ALA A 200 -14.02 6.84 6.22
N SER A 201 -14.42 7.97 5.66
CA SER A 201 -14.11 8.35 4.27
C SER A 201 -13.29 9.64 4.19
N ILE A 202 -12.52 9.92 5.23
CA ILE A 202 -11.61 11.07 5.25
C ILE A 202 -10.29 10.72 4.57
N CYS A 203 -9.60 11.75 4.07
CA CYS A 203 -8.22 11.56 3.62
C CYS A 203 -7.27 11.46 4.82
N PRO A 204 -6.50 10.36 5.00
CA PRO A 204 -5.56 10.22 6.10
C PRO A 204 -4.54 11.34 6.18
N LEU A 205 -4.02 11.82 5.04
CA LEU A 205 -3.05 12.92 5.01
C LEU A 205 -3.64 14.24 5.54
N MET A 206 -4.88 14.56 5.20
CA MET A 206 -5.55 15.74 5.74
C MET A 206 -5.75 15.63 7.25
N PHE A 207 -6.07 14.43 7.74
CA PHE A 207 -6.20 14.19 9.17
C PHE A 207 -4.85 14.31 9.88
N THR A 208 -3.80 13.64 9.40
CA THR A 208 -2.49 13.58 10.08
C THR A 208 -1.74 14.91 10.04
N ASN A 209 -1.95 15.73 9.00
CA ASN A 209 -1.30 17.03 8.86
C ASN A 209 -2.10 18.20 9.48
N ASN A 210 -3.26 17.92 10.06
CA ASN A 210 -4.05 18.92 10.77
C ASN A 210 -3.32 19.34 12.06
N PRO A 211 -3.25 20.65 12.41
CA PRO A 211 -2.59 21.14 13.63
C PRO A 211 -3.05 20.46 14.93
N MET A 212 -4.31 20.03 15.00
CA MET A 212 -4.87 19.34 16.17
C MET A 212 -4.40 17.89 16.30
N THR A 213 -4.03 17.24 15.21
CA THR A 213 -3.73 15.79 15.16
C THR A 213 -2.27 15.48 14.83
N LYS A 214 -1.51 16.43 14.29
CA LYS A 214 -0.10 16.25 13.88
C LYS A 214 0.86 15.81 14.98
N LYS A 215 0.46 15.94 16.26
CA LYS A 215 1.26 15.48 17.42
C LYS A 215 0.98 14.02 17.79
N ARG A 216 0.06 13.34 17.12
CA ARG A 216 -0.23 11.94 17.39
C ARG A 216 0.90 11.03 16.94
N VAL A 217 1.11 9.97 17.71
CA VAL A 217 2.05 8.90 17.38
C VAL A 217 1.27 7.85 16.61
N ILE A 218 1.49 7.81 15.27
CA ILE A 218 0.63 7.09 14.33
C ILE A 218 1.34 5.88 13.74
N LEU A 219 0.67 4.71 13.80
CA LEU A 219 1.01 3.53 13.01
C LEU A 219 0.25 3.54 11.68
N THR A 220 0.86 3.01 10.63
CA THR A 220 0.20 2.84 9.32
C THR A 220 0.86 1.72 8.51
N ASN A 221 0.08 1.10 7.63
CA ASN A 221 0.56 0.24 6.56
C ASN A 221 0.68 0.97 5.21
N SER A 222 0.64 2.30 5.23
CA SER A 222 0.68 3.11 4.02
C SER A 222 2.03 3.79 3.85
N ASN A 223 2.72 3.47 2.76
CA ASN A 223 3.93 4.17 2.35
C ASN A 223 3.65 5.64 2.01
N LYS A 224 2.54 5.91 1.34
CA LYS A 224 2.14 7.29 1.04
C LYS A 224 1.94 8.11 2.31
N LEU A 225 1.25 7.55 3.32
CA LEU A 225 1.04 8.28 4.58
C LEU A 225 2.36 8.50 5.33
N ARG A 226 3.24 7.49 5.36
CA ARG A 226 4.59 7.60 5.92
C ARG A 226 5.41 8.69 5.22
N THR A 227 5.39 8.73 3.88
CA THR A 227 6.21 9.68 3.10
C THR A 227 5.82 11.14 3.37
N TYR A 228 4.54 11.41 3.57
CA TYR A 228 4.03 12.78 3.68
C TYR A 228 3.59 13.18 5.10
N SER A 229 3.89 12.37 6.12
CA SER A 229 3.55 12.68 7.51
C SER A 229 4.56 12.04 8.49
N THR A 230 4.31 12.20 9.78
CA THR A 230 5.11 11.54 10.83
C THR A 230 4.63 10.13 11.16
N ALA A 231 3.68 9.56 10.40
CA ALA A 231 3.23 8.19 10.63
C ALA A 231 4.36 7.18 10.36
N ARG A 232 4.49 6.19 11.23
CA ARG A 232 5.49 5.12 11.07
C ARG A 232 4.86 3.93 10.37
N TYR A 233 5.54 3.44 9.33
CA TYR A 233 5.11 2.28 8.57
C TYR A 233 5.42 0.97 9.31
N PHE A 234 4.46 0.05 9.26
CA PHE A 234 4.62 -1.34 9.70
C PHE A 234 3.91 -2.27 8.71
N LYS A 235 4.43 -3.48 8.56
CA LYS A 235 3.80 -4.55 7.77
C LYS A 235 2.43 -4.91 8.36
N ASP A 236 1.51 -5.39 7.51
CA ASP A 236 0.12 -5.69 7.89
C ASP A 236 0.02 -6.64 9.10
N GLU A 237 0.83 -7.71 9.10
CA GLU A 237 0.87 -8.66 10.21
C GLU A 237 1.29 -8.01 11.53
N LYS A 238 2.32 -7.14 11.48
CA LYS A 238 2.81 -6.43 12.67
C LYS A 238 1.78 -5.43 13.17
N ILE A 239 1.09 -4.73 12.28
CA ILE A 239 -0.03 -3.83 12.68
C ILE A 239 -1.12 -4.63 13.35
N ALA A 240 -1.57 -5.74 12.77
CA ALA A 240 -2.59 -6.59 13.35
C ALA A 240 -2.19 -7.06 14.77
N ALA A 241 -0.95 -7.51 14.93
CA ALA A 241 -0.43 -7.94 16.23
C ALA A 241 -0.42 -6.80 17.27
N ILE A 242 0.02 -5.60 16.88
CA ILE A 242 0.07 -4.45 17.79
C ILE A 242 -1.34 -4.00 18.21
N ILE A 243 -2.24 -3.80 17.24
CA ILE A 243 -3.58 -3.24 17.56
C ILE A 243 -4.50 -4.22 18.28
N THR A 244 -4.20 -5.52 18.21
CA THR A 244 -4.92 -6.56 18.99
C THR A 244 -4.26 -6.87 20.32
N GLY A 245 -3.09 -6.29 20.61
CA GLY A 245 -2.35 -6.48 21.86
C GLY A 245 -1.66 -7.84 21.96
N LYS A 246 -1.39 -8.50 20.81
CA LYS A 246 -0.60 -9.73 20.73
C LYS A 246 0.90 -9.43 20.89
N GLU A 247 1.33 -8.28 20.38
CA GLU A 247 2.71 -7.83 20.48
C GLU A 247 2.79 -6.34 20.87
N GLY A 248 3.91 -5.97 21.51
CA GLY A 248 4.32 -4.57 21.65
C GLY A 248 5.00 -4.04 20.38
N ILE A 249 5.35 -2.75 20.40
CA ILE A 249 6.14 -2.09 19.35
C ILE A 249 7.62 -2.36 19.58
#